data_a11d55bf1d705a1e88314ba862351df1
#
_entry.id   a11d55bf1d705a1e88314ba862351df1
#
_cell.length_a   1.000
_cell.length_b   1.000
_cell.length_c   1.000
_cell.angle_alpha   90.00
_cell.angle_beta   90.00
_cell.angle_gamma   90.00
#
_symmetry.space_group_name_H-M   'P 1'
#
loop_
_entity.id
_entity.type
_entity.pdbx_description
1 polymer ?
#
loop_
_entity_poly.entity_id
_entity_poly.type
_entity_poly.pdbx_seq_one_letter_code
_entity_poly.pdbx_strand_id
1 'polypeptide(L)'
;MAKKKEKEVKQQPVQGEAESQPQKKTASKSKAVSNAEEEPKESAKKSEKQASGKEQTTVDALKKEESQGEKQHREPQMVTVNGAKVSHAHAFQSNKNPEDWFFTAKIDGKELHPQKMSPEDVAAYSKKELSVEQLMQNYYPTKLMKQIPAEEYKAATTLSDGRVIDKMNVYKESNDQSQYFGKWMLYAKVGEQKMSTTLPNHDLNAYFDRVTTPSQLVEKNLGQRLHLASHYEQFKLPEGAEIKDIRVSKDADNKWRISADMGDRGVTAKKELSFDDGYSLFHSKTATRQQLAAKYLTPEINEKMGVKVEVSQGLKI
;
A
#
# COMPACT_ATOMS: atom_id res chain seq x y z
N MET A 1 -36.67 47.86 -42.53
CA MET A 1 -37.07 46.98 -43.68
C MET A 1 -35.83 46.36 -44.29
N ALA A 2 -35.95 45.08 -44.66
CA ALA A 2 -35.01 44.19 -45.38
C ALA A 2 -34.07 43.36 -44.50
N LYS A 3 -34.46 42.14 -44.21
CA LYS A 3 -34.39 40.79 -44.85
C LYS A 3 -32.97 40.17 -44.73
N LYS A 4 -32.87 39.27 -43.77
CA LYS A 4 -32.68 37.83 -43.88
C LYS A 4 -31.79 37.30 -45.02
N LYS A 5 -30.74 36.62 -44.72
CA LYS A 5 -30.33 35.39 -45.42
C LYS A 5 -29.54 34.48 -44.48
N GLU A 6 -30.17 33.40 -44.08
CA GLU A 6 -29.61 32.16 -43.62
C GLU A 6 -28.79 31.52 -44.75
N LYS A 7 -27.65 30.94 -44.39
CA LYS A 7 -26.99 29.90 -45.19
C LYS A 7 -26.64 28.72 -44.31
N GLU A 8 -27.51 27.77 -44.44
CA GLU A 8 -27.34 26.36 -44.08
C GLU A 8 -26.21 25.77 -44.93
N VAL A 9 -25.25 25.12 -44.32
CA VAL A 9 -24.31 24.24 -45.02
C VAL A 9 -24.29 22.90 -44.30
N LYS A 10 -24.72 21.92 -45.08
CA LYS A 10 -24.92 20.51 -44.82
C LYS A 10 -23.68 19.81 -44.32
N GLN A 11 -23.95 18.92 -43.37
CA GLN A 11 -23.11 17.76 -43.03
C GLN A 11 -23.07 16.76 -44.18
N GLN A 12 -21.92 16.19 -44.45
CA GLN A 12 -21.79 14.84 -45.01
C GLN A 12 -20.69 14.05 -44.27
N PRO A 13 -20.94 12.76 -43.99
CA PRO A 13 -20.01 11.89 -43.30
C PRO A 13 -19.09 11.21 -44.31
N VAL A 14 -17.84 10.99 -43.91
CA VAL A 14 -16.94 10.09 -44.64
C VAL A 14 -16.64 8.91 -43.74
N GLN A 15 -17.23 7.80 -44.13
CA GLN A 15 -16.77 6.45 -43.78
C GLN A 15 -15.49 6.16 -44.58
N GLY A 16 -14.62 5.45 -43.97
CA GLY A 16 -13.43 4.89 -44.60
C GLY A 16 -12.86 3.81 -43.71
N GLU A 17 -13.28 2.64 -44.01
CA GLU A 17 -12.86 1.30 -43.67
C GLU A 17 -11.40 1.00 -44.04
N ALA A 18 -10.99 -0.06 -43.42
CA ALA A 18 -10.11 -1.16 -43.85
C ALA A 18 -8.69 -1.12 -43.28
N GLU A 19 -8.49 -2.06 -42.37
CA GLU A 19 -7.80 -3.34 -42.59
C GLU A 19 -6.29 -3.25 -42.83
N SER A 20 -5.50 -3.78 -41.90
CA SER A 20 -4.84 -5.08 -42.06
C SER A 20 -3.75 -5.28 -41.01
N GLN A 21 -3.86 -6.36 -40.28
CA GLN A 21 -2.71 -7.06 -39.71
C GLN A 21 -1.85 -7.68 -40.83
N PRO A 22 -0.55 -7.96 -40.62
CA PRO A 22 -0.28 -9.31 -40.21
C PRO A 22 0.87 -9.50 -39.20
N GLN A 23 0.70 -10.57 -38.48
CA GLN A 23 1.64 -11.33 -37.68
C GLN A 23 3.03 -11.53 -38.33
N LYS A 24 4.06 -11.46 -37.49
CA LYS A 24 5.27 -12.30 -37.75
C LYS A 24 5.78 -12.89 -36.43
N LYS A 25 5.55 -14.19 -36.32
CA LYS A 25 6.26 -15.13 -35.43
C LYS A 25 7.73 -15.19 -35.85
N THR A 26 8.62 -15.13 -34.89
CA THR A 26 9.91 -15.79 -35.03
C THR A 26 10.20 -16.56 -33.76
N ALA A 27 10.14 -17.85 -33.90
CA ALA A 27 10.67 -18.84 -32.99
C ALA A 27 12.18 -18.91 -33.17
N SER A 28 12.93 -18.95 -32.07
CA SER A 28 14.26 -19.54 -32.12
C SER A 28 14.41 -20.57 -31.01
N LYS A 29 14.59 -21.79 -31.48
CA LYS A 29 15.03 -22.99 -30.79
C LYS A 29 16.50 -22.86 -30.40
N SER A 30 16.88 -23.33 -29.27
CA SER A 30 18.09 -24.15 -29.03
C SER A 30 18.05 -24.58 -27.57
N LYS A 31 18.11 -25.72 -27.31
CA LYS A 31 18.80 -26.99 -27.38
C LYS A 31 18.83 -27.57 -25.97
N ALA A 32 18.21 -28.71 -25.89
CA ALA A 32 18.29 -29.66 -24.80
C ALA A 32 19.73 -30.22 -24.67
N VAL A 33 20.13 -30.47 -23.44
CA VAL A 33 21.09 -31.54 -23.13
C VAL A 33 20.49 -32.36 -22.01
N SER A 34 20.25 -33.59 -22.37
CA SER A 34 19.83 -34.75 -21.62
C SER A 34 20.98 -35.31 -20.78
N ASN A 35 20.64 -35.87 -19.62
CA ASN A 35 21.08 -37.19 -19.12
C ASN A 35 20.24 -37.44 -17.86
N ALA A 36 19.34 -38.39 -17.93
CA ALA A 36 19.43 -39.85 -17.87
C ALA A 36 19.72 -40.32 -16.45
N GLU A 37 18.64 -40.95 -15.94
CA GLU A 37 18.49 -42.31 -15.42
C GLU A 37 19.06 -42.50 -14.01
N GLU A 38 18.21 -42.89 -13.08
CA GLU A 38 17.77 -44.27 -12.80
C GLU A 38 16.67 -44.31 -11.73
N GLU A 39 15.56 -44.93 -12.10
CA GLU A 39 14.74 -45.67 -11.15
C GLU A 39 15.31 -47.09 -11.02
N PRO A 40 15.04 -47.80 -9.91
CA PRO A 40 14.10 -48.91 -10.09
C PRO A 40 13.09 -49.17 -8.95
N LYS A 41 11.85 -49.32 -9.33
CA LYS A 41 10.90 -50.47 -9.20
C LYS A 41 10.98 -51.33 -7.93
N GLU A 42 9.80 -51.29 -7.26
CA GLU A 42 8.91 -52.42 -6.99
C GLU A 42 9.44 -53.63 -6.22
N SER A 43 8.82 -53.91 -5.07
CA SER A 43 8.16 -55.22 -4.90
C SER A 43 7.24 -55.23 -3.66
N ALA A 44 6.01 -55.59 -3.97
CA ALA A 44 5.01 -56.07 -3.00
C ALA A 44 5.37 -57.49 -2.58
N LYS A 45 5.12 -57.86 -1.31
CA LYS A 45 4.67 -59.19 -0.93
C LYS A 45 3.96 -59.22 0.40
N LYS A 46 2.80 -59.68 0.28
CA LYS A 46 1.80 -60.29 1.14
C LYS A 46 2.35 -61.54 1.85
N SER A 47 1.93 -61.79 3.05
CA SER A 47 1.47 -63.07 3.64
C SER A 47 1.65 -62.98 5.17
N GLU A 48 0.62 -63.18 5.85
CA GLU A 48 -0.09 -64.31 6.44
C GLU A 48 0.32 -64.59 7.89
N LYS A 49 -0.73 -64.44 8.70
CA LYS A 49 -1.22 -65.31 9.79
C LYS A 49 -0.22 -66.28 10.42
N GLN A 50 -0.07 -66.23 11.72
CA GLN A 50 -0.48 -67.34 12.56
C GLN A 50 -0.62 -66.94 14.03
N ALA A 51 -1.65 -67.52 14.61
CA ALA A 51 -2.11 -67.46 15.96
C ALA A 51 -1.29 -68.38 16.87
N SER A 52 -1.33 -68.09 18.15
CA SER A 52 -1.49 -69.04 19.20
C SER A 52 -0.80 -68.59 20.49
N GLY A 53 -1.49 -68.71 21.59
CA GLY A 53 -0.93 -68.79 22.89
C GLY A 53 -1.71 -68.05 24.00
N LYS A 54 -2.69 -68.72 24.53
CA LYS A 54 -3.38 -68.42 25.80
C LYS A 54 -2.37 -68.41 26.94
N GLU A 55 -2.50 -67.40 27.83
CA GLU A 55 -2.53 -67.74 29.26
C GLU A 55 -3.30 -66.67 30.03
N GLN A 56 -4.32 -67.12 30.72
CA GLN A 56 -5.12 -66.44 31.69
C GLN A 56 -4.31 -66.18 32.94
N THR A 57 -4.42 -64.98 33.49
CA THR A 57 -4.45 -64.81 34.95
C THR A 57 -5.37 -63.63 35.25
N THR A 58 -6.46 -64.02 35.86
CA THR A 58 -7.37 -63.18 36.65
C THR A 58 -6.66 -62.31 37.64
N VAL A 59 -7.07 -61.07 37.79
CA VAL A 59 -7.53 -60.49 39.08
C VAL A 59 -8.07 -59.05 38.85
N ASP A 60 -9.23 -58.91 39.43
CA ASP A 60 -9.83 -57.71 40.00
C ASP A 60 -10.37 -56.60 39.12
N ALA A 61 -11.66 -56.66 39.08
CA ALA A 61 -12.61 -55.55 38.92
C ALA A 61 -12.25 -54.38 39.83
N LEU A 62 -11.80 -53.31 39.18
CA LEU A 62 -11.87 -51.97 39.78
C LEU A 62 -12.82 -51.15 38.96
N LYS A 63 -13.95 -50.93 39.56
CA LYS A 63 -15.02 -49.97 39.29
C LYS A 63 -14.68 -48.92 38.24
N LYS A 64 -15.34 -49.04 37.11
CA LYS A 64 -15.60 -47.96 36.20
C LYS A 64 -16.63 -47.06 36.90
N GLU A 65 -16.16 -46.13 37.71
CA GLU A 65 -16.89 -44.95 38.05
C GLU A 65 -16.92 -44.08 36.79
N GLU A 66 -18.01 -44.17 36.06
CA GLU A 66 -18.45 -43.13 35.18
C GLU A 66 -18.60 -41.83 35.99
N SER A 67 -17.53 -41.05 36.08
CA SER A 67 -17.67 -39.67 36.43
C SER A 67 -18.36 -39.02 35.22
N GLN A 68 -19.66 -38.98 35.24
CA GLN A 68 -20.47 -37.96 34.60
C GLN A 68 -20.05 -36.63 35.24
N GLY A 69 -18.87 -36.14 34.83
CA GLY A 69 -18.49 -34.79 35.09
C GLY A 69 -19.49 -33.90 34.36
N GLU A 70 -20.50 -33.42 35.10
CA GLU A 70 -21.26 -32.23 34.71
C GLU A 70 -20.23 -31.26 34.12
N LYS A 71 -20.33 -31.04 32.83
CA LYS A 71 -19.67 -29.90 32.17
C LYS A 71 -20.29 -28.67 32.80
N GLN A 72 -19.77 -28.26 33.94
CA GLN A 72 -20.04 -26.93 34.47
C GLN A 72 -19.72 -25.99 33.35
N HIS A 73 -20.73 -25.41 32.77
CA HIS A 73 -20.67 -24.32 31.84
C HIS A 73 -20.10 -23.16 32.64
N ARG A 74 -18.73 -23.12 32.77
CA ARG A 74 -18.05 -21.96 33.36
C ARG A 74 -18.47 -20.79 32.50
N GLU A 75 -19.23 -19.88 33.08
CA GLU A 75 -19.51 -18.62 32.43
C GLU A 75 -18.20 -18.00 31.98
N PRO A 76 -18.10 -17.58 30.70
CA PRO A 76 -16.85 -17.00 30.20
C PRO A 76 -16.47 -15.80 31.05
N GLN A 77 -15.27 -15.81 31.62
CA GLN A 77 -14.75 -14.67 32.37
C GLN A 77 -14.84 -13.41 31.50
N MET A 78 -15.65 -12.46 31.94
CA MET A 78 -15.73 -11.14 31.29
C MET A 78 -14.75 -10.20 31.99
N VAL A 79 -13.89 -9.60 31.19
CA VAL A 79 -12.92 -8.59 31.63
C VAL A 79 -13.26 -7.27 30.94
N THR A 80 -13.25 -6.16 31.66
CA THR A 80 -13.43 -4.85 31.06
C THR A 80 -12.08 -4.23 30.78
N VAL A 81 -11.74 -4.00 29.50
CA VAL A 81 -10.50 -3.38 29.06
C VAL A 81 -10.82 -2.07 28.35
N ASN A 82 -10.36 -0.94 28.87
CA ASN A 82 -10.65 0.40 28.34
C ASN A 82 -12.16 0.68 28.12
N GLY A 83 -13.02 0.09 28.97
CA GLY A 83 -14.47 0.25 28.85
C GLY A 83 -15.16 -0.75 27.90
N ALA A 84 -14.41 -1.53 27.13
CA ALA A 84 -14.95 -2.58 26.28
C ALA A 84 -15.10 -3.90 27.07
N LYS A 85 -16.21 -4.60 26.88
CA LYS A 85 -16.46 -5.91 27.51
C LYS A 85 -15.78 -7.01 26.67
N VAL A 86 -14.70 -7.55 27.21
CA VAL A 86 -13.96 -8.66 26.60
C VAL A 86 -14.40 -9.99 27.20
N SER A 87 -14.73 -10.94 26.35
CA SER A 87 -15.10 -12.31 26.73
C SER A 87 -14.47 -13.35 25.80
N HIS A 88 -14.47 -14.62 26.20
CA HIS A 88 -13.92 -15.73 25.41
C HIS A 88 -12.49 -15.51 24.92
N ALA A 89 -11.69 -14.77 25.67
CA ALA A 89 -10.28 -14.54 25.36
C ALA A 89 -9.47 -15.81 25.60
N HIS A 90 -8.84 -16.34 24.55
CA HIS A 90 -8.02 -17.53 24.65
C HIS A 90 -6.97 -17.59 23.54
N ALA A 91 -5.89 -18.30 23.81
CA ALA A 91 -4.90 -18.68 22.82
C ALA A 91 -5.08 -20.14 22.41
N PHE A 92 -4.80 -20.44 21.14
CA PHE A 92 -4.91 -21.80 20.59
C PHE A 92 -3.84 -22.05 19.52
N GLN A 93 -3.44 -23.30 19.35
CA GLN A 93 -2.51 -23.73 18.31
C GLN A 93 -3.22 -23.91 16.97
N SER A 94 -2.50 -23.64 15.90
CA SER A 94 -2.98 -23.90 14.54
C SER A 94 -3.02 -25.40 14.26
N ASN A 95 -4.13 -25.89 13.71
CA ASN A 95 -4.24 -27.26 13.23
C ASN A 95 -3.35 -27.56 12.02
N LYS A 96 -2.93 -26.51 11.26
CA LYS A 96 -2.10 -26.66 10.07
C LYS A 96 -0.60 -26.62 10.39
N ASN A 97 -0.23 -25.83 11.36
CA ASN A 97 1.15 -25.67 11.79
C ASN A 97 1.20 -25.58 13.32
N PRO A 98 1.57 -26.66 14.02
CA PRO A 98 1.55 -26.71 15.50
C PRO A 98 2.48 -25.70 16.17
N GLU A 99 3.46 -25.14 15.47
CA GLU A 99 4.32 -24.09 16.01
C GLU A 99 3.64 -22.73 16.08
N ASP A 100 2.55 -22.55 15.31
CA ASP A 100 1.83 -21.28 15.24
C ASP A 100 0.73 -21.22 16.29
N TRP A 101 0.82 -20.26 17.18
CA TRP A 101 -0.20 -19.93 18.16
C TRP A 101 -0.97 -18.68 17.74
N PHE A 102 -2.25 -18.68 18.02
CA PHE A 102 -3.15 -17.57 17.74
C PHE A 102 -3.91 -17.17 18.98
N PHE A 103 -4.11 -15.87 19.14
CA PHE A 103 -4.95 -15.29 20.18
C PHE A 103 -6.25 -14.77 19.57
N THR A 104 -7.38 -15.00 20.22
CA THR A 104 -8.67 -14.46 19.86
C THR A 104 -9.49 -14.11 21.09
N ALA A 105 -10.50 -13.26 20.91
CA ALA A 105 -11.45 -12.85 21.94
C ALA A 105 -12.75 -12.35 21.32
N LYS A 106 -13.75 -12.07 22.15
CA LYS A 106 -14.95 -11.33 21.75
C LYS A 106 -14.98 -10.00 22.46
N ILE A 107 -15.25 -8.91 21.71
CA ILE A 107 -15.51 -7.58 22.27
C ILE A 107 -16.99 -7.24 22.06
N ASP A 108 -17.68 -6.91 23.13
CA ASP A 108 -19.14 -6.59 23.11
C ASP A 108 -19.96 -7.64 22.34
N GLY A 109 -19.58 -8.93 22.51
CA GLY A 109 -20.23 -10.08 21.86
C GLY A 109 -19.76 -10.35 20.42
N LYS A 110 -18.95 -9.48 19.79
CA LYS A 110 -18.41 -9.67 18.43
C LYS A 110 -17.09 -10.42 18.50
N GLU A 111 -16.98 -11.48 17.73
CA GLU A 111 -15.76 -12.29 17.61
C GLU A 111 -14.69 -11.53 16.83
N LEU A 112 -13.45 -11.58 17.33
CA LEU A 112 -12.29 -10.98 16.67
C LEU A 112 -11.60 -12.02 15.80
N HIS A 113 -11.04 -11.55 14.69
CA HIS A 113 -10.24 -12.42 13.83
C HIS A 113 -8.93 -12.82 14.57
N PRO A 114 -8.59 -14.12 14.63
CA PRO A 114 -7.40 -14.58 15.34
C PRO A 114 -6.11 -13.90 14.85
N GLN A 115 -5.27 -13.45 15.79
CA GLN A 115 -3.96 -12.87 15.52
C GLN A 115 -2.87 -13.86 15.92
N LYS A 116 -1.85 -14.02 15.05
CA LYS A 116 -0.70 -14.86 15.33
C LYS A 116 0.11 -14.26 16.48
N MET A 117 0.40 -15.07 17.48
CA MET A 117 1.17 -14.67 18.65
C MET A 117 2.68 -14.68 18.37
N SER A 118 3.41 -13.80 19.03
CA SER A 118 4.86 -13.84 19.05
C SER A 118 5.34 -15.03 19.91
N PRO A 119 6.51 -15.62 19.62
CA PRO A 119 7.06 -16.70 20.44
C PRO A 119 7.24 -16.30 21.91
N GLU A 120 7.62 -15.05 22.17
CA GLU A 120 7.79 -14.51 23.51
C GLU A 120 6.46 -14.48 24.27
N ASP A 121 5.40 -13.99 23.62
CA ASP A 121 4.06 -13.92 24.21
C ASP A 121 3.47 -15.33 24.44
N VAL A 122 3.77 -16.29 23.56
CA VAL A 122 3.38 -17.70 23.76
C VAL A 122 4.05 -18.26 25.00
N ALA A 123 5.36 -18.02 25.17
CA ALA A 123 6.11 -18.48 26.33
C ALA A 123 5.59 -17.84 27.63
N ALA A 124 5.33 -16.54 27.62
CA ALA A 124 4.81 -15.81 28.78
C ALA A 124 3.35 -16.22 29.10
N TYR A 125 2.51 -16.43 28.07
CA TYR A 125 1.15 -16.93 28.25
C TYR A 125 1.12 -18.34 28.89
N SER A 126 2.01 -19.24 28.43
CA SER A 126 2.12 -20.60 28.98
C SER A 126 2.52 -20.60 30.45
N LYS A 127 3.31 -19.62 30.87
CA LYS A 127 3.71 -19.42 32.28
C LYS A 127 2.68 -18.63 33.09
N LYS A 128 1.56 -18.19 32.47
CA LYS A 128 0.55 -17.32 33.07
C LYS A 128 1.09 -15.95 33.52
N GLU A 129 2.14 -15.46 32.84
CA GLU A 129 2.75 -14.15 33.10
C GLU A 129 2.02 -13.01 32.36
N LEU A 130 1.23 -13.33 31.32
CA LEU A 130 0.41 -12.37 30.57
C LEU A 130 -1.07 -12.43 30.98
N SER A 131 -1.61 -11.28 31.33
CA SER A 131 -3.05 -11.14 31.55
C SER A 131 -3.81 -11.01 30.22
N VAL A 132 -5.13 -11.26 30.27
CA VAL A 132 -6.03 -11.01 29.11
C VAL A 132 -5.96 -9.55 28.66
N GLU A 133 -5.85 -8.60 29.59
CA GLU A 133 -5.73 -7.18 29.27
C GLU A 133 -4.47 -6.87 28.46
N GLN A 134 -3.33 -7.44 28.85
CA GLN A 134 -2.06 -7.28 28.15
C GLN A 134 -2.14 -7.89 26.75
N LEU A 135 -2.69 -9.10 26.63
CA LEU A 135 -2.89 -9.74 25.34
C LEU A 135 -3.82 -8.91 24.42
N MET A 136 -4.91 -8.36 24.96
CA MET A 136 -5.80 -7.48 24.22
C MET A 136 -5.08 -6.20 23.75
N GLN A 137 -4.24 -5.62 24.61
CA GLN A 137 -3.45 -4.44 24.23
C GLN A 137 -2.37 -4.74 23.18
N ASN A 138 -1.75 -5.92 23.26
CA ASN A 138 -0.72 -6.34 22.30
C ASN A 138 -1.32 -6.65 20.91
N TYR A 139 -2.45 -7.37 20.87
CA TYR A 139 -2.97 -7.91 19.62
C TYR A 139 -4.15 -7.14 19.03
N TYR A 140 -4.91 -6.41 19.86
CA TYR A 140 -6.10 -5.66 19.43
C TYR A 140 -6.17 -4.23 19.96
N PRO A 141 -5.06 -3.47 19.95
CA PRO A 141 -5.04 -2.13 20.56
C PRO A 141 -6.10 -1.21 19.96
N THR A 142 -6.31 -1.25 18.65
CA THR A 142 -7.27 -0.40 17.94
C THR A 142 -8.74 -0.76 18.25
N LYS A 143 -9.01 -2.04 18.56
CA LYS A 143 -10.35 -2.50 18.95
C LYS A 143 -10.78 -1.99 20.33
N LEU A 144 -9.81 -1.65 21.18
CA LEU A 144 -10.03 -1.09 22.50
C LEU A 144 -10.17 0.43 22.51
N MET A 145 -9.96 1.08 21.38
CA MET A 145 -10.09 2.53 21.22
C MET A 145 -11.53 2.91 20.87
N LYS A 146 -11.95 4.11 21.28
CA LYS A 146 -13.25 4.66 20.90
C LYS A 146 -13.29 4.89 19.39
N GLN A 147 -14.27 4.30 18.73
CA GLN A 147 -14.47 4.50 17.30
C GLN A 147 -15.01 5.89 17.01
N ILE A 148 -14.54 6.50 15.93
CA ILE A 148 -15.05 7.78 15.45
C ILE A 148 -16.43 7.53 14.80
N PRO A 149 -17.45 8.36 15.12
CA PRO A 149 -18.76 8.26 14.48
C PRO A 149 -18.66 8.29 12.96
N ALA A 150 -19.51 7.53 12.28
CA ALA A 150 -19.40 7.36 10.83
C ALA A 150 -19.54 8.67 10.04
N GLU A 151 -20.32 9.60 10.52
CA GLU A 151 -20.52 10.93 9.89
C GLU A 151 -19.26 11.80 10.04
N GLU A 152 -18.72 11.87 11.26
CA GLU A 152 -17.46 12.57 11.54
C GLU A 152 -16.30 11.99 10.73
N TYR A 153 -16.22 10.67 10.69
CA TYR A 153 -15.21 9.96 9.90
C TYR A 153 -15.26 10.31 8.42
N LYS A 154 -16.46 10.35 7.81
CA LYS A 154 -16.64 10.71 6.40
C LYS A 154 -16.36 12.20 6.13
N ALA A 155 -16.67 13.07 7.06
CA ALA A 155 -16.45 14.51 6.94
C ALA A 155 -14.98 14.92 7.12
N ALA A 156 -14.17 14.08 7.76
CA ALA A 156 -12.77 14.39 8.08
C ALA A 156 -11.84 14.19 6.88
N THR A 157 -12.01 15.01 5.83
CA THR A 157 -11.21 15.01 4.61
C THR A 157 -10.30 16.22 4.46
N THR A 158 -10.32 17.15 5.42
CA THR A 158 -9.49 18.35 5.41
C THR A 158 -8.21 18.11 6.22
N LEU A 159 -7.06 18.40 5.61
CA LEU A 159 -5.75 18.32 6.25
C LEU A 159 -5.55 19.52 7.21
N SER A 160 -4.55 19.41 8.09
CA SER A 160 -4.24 20.48 9.07
C SER A 160 -3.84 21.81 8.43
N ASP A 161 -3.32 21.78 7.21
CA ASP A 161 -2.96 22.97 6.41
C ASP A 161 -4.15 23.55 5.60
N GLY A 162 -5.36 23.02 5.77
CA GLY A 162 -6.58 23.48 5.12
C GLY A 162 -6.84 22.88 3.73
N ARG A 163 -5.90 22.10 3.15
CA ARG A 163 -6.12 21.41 1.87
C ARG A 163 -7.12 20.28 2.05
N VAL A 164 -7.90 20.02 0.99
CA VAL A 164 -8.90 18.96 0.99
C VAL A 164 -8.38 17.74 0.23
N ILE A 165 -8.64 16.57 0.76
CA ILE A 165 -8.38 15.29 0.09
C ILE A 165 -9.49 15.06 -0.93
N ASP A 166 -9.18 15.20 -2.22
CA ASP A 166 -10.14 14.98 -3.31
C ASP A 166 -10.50 13.49 -3.46
N LYS A 167 -9.51 12.63 -3.24
CA LYS A 167 -9.68 11.17 -3.34
C LYS A 167 -8.69 10.46 -2.43
N MET A 168 -9.18 9.47 -1.72
CA MET A 168 -8.36 8.55 -0.94
C MET A 168 -8.78 7.10 -1.22
N ASN A 169 -7.80 6.21 -1.25
CA ASN A 169 -8.05 4.78 -1.38
C ASN A 169 -7.01 3.98 -0.58
N VAL A 170 -7.49 2.97 0.12
CA VAL A 170 -6.66 1.97 0.78
C VAL A 170 -6.92 0.64 0.08
N TYR A 171 -5.89 0.06 -0.52
CA TYR A 171 -6.01 -1.15 -1.33
C TYR A 171 -4.80 -2.06 -1.14
N LYS A 172 -4.99 -3.34 -1.43
CA LYS A 172 -3.90 -4.31 -1.48
C LYS A 172 -3.37 -4.37 -2.90
N GLU A 173 -2.05 -4.18 -3.08
CA GLU A 173 -1.42 -4.26 -4.39
C GLU A 173 -1.52 -5.69 -4.94
N SER A 174 -2.18 -5.83 -6.07
CA SER A 174 -2.45 -7.11 -6.72
C SER A 174 -1.61 -7.36 -7.98
N ASN A 175 -0.89 -6.36 -8.47
CA ASN A 175 0.00 -6.52 -9.61
C ASN A 175 1.28 -7.26 -9.18
N ASP A 176 1.47 -8.47 -9.68
CA ASP A 176 2.61 -9.35 -9.39
C ASP A 176 3.95 -8.82 -9.90
N GLN A 177 3.94 -7.92 -10.88
CA GLN A 177 5.13 -7.21 -11.38
C GLN A 177 5.52 -6.03 -10.48
N SER A 178 4.69 -5.64 -9.52
CA SER A 178 4.96 -4.53 -8.61
C SER A 178 5.87 -4.98 -7.46
N GLN A 179 6.89 -4.17 -7.16
CA GLN A 179 7.70 -4.35 -5.94
C GLN A 179 6.89 -4.27 -4.63
N TYR A 180 5.65 -3.82 -4.73
CA TYR A 180 4.71 -3.71 -3.61
C TYR A 180 3.65 -4.82 -3.61
N PHE A 181 3.80 -5.85 -4.46
CA PHE A 181 2.86 -6.95 -4.55
C PHE A 181 2.50 -7.51 -3.16
N GLY A 182 1.22 -7.67 -2.92
CA GLY A 182 0.67 -8.17 -1.65
C GLY A 182 0.71 -7.19 -0.48
N LYS A 183 1.32 -6.01 -0.61
CA LYS A 183 1.34 -4.97 0.43
C LYS A 183 0.08 -4.11 0.38
N TRP A 184 -0.33 -3.60 1.54
CA TRP A 184 -1.38 -2.60 1.62
C TRP A 184 -0.82 -1.23 1.26
N MET A 185 -1.56 -0.50 0.44
CA MET A 185 -1.18 0.80 -0.10
C MET A 185 -2.21 1.84 0.31
N LEU A 186 -1.73 3.02 0.65
CA LEU A 186 -2.51 4.24 0.78
C LEU A 186 -2.27 5.10 -0.47
N TYR A 187 -3.32 5.46 -1.17
CA TYR A 187 -3.32 6.46 -2.24
C TYR A 187 -4.10 7.68 -1.78
N ALA A 188 -3.59 8.86 -2.05
CA ALA A 188 -4.30 10.12 -1.87
C ALA A 188 -4.07 11.07 -3.05
N LYS A 189 -5.13 11.80 -3.42
CA LYS A 189 -5.09 12.96 -4.32
C LYS A 189 -5.49 14.19 -3.51
N VAL A 190 -4.62 15.22 -3.53
CA VAL A 190 -4.82 16.51 -2.86
C VAL A 190 -4.48 17.59 -3.87
N GLY A 191 -5.48 18.28 -4.41
CA GLY A 191 -5.31 19.16 -5.55
C GLY A 191 -4.73 18.42 -6.78
N GLU A 192 -3.65 18.91 -7.34
CA GLU A 192 -2.96 18.26 -8.46
C GLU A 192 -2.01 17.13 -8.01
N GLN A 193 -1.73 17.01 -6.72
CA GLN A 193 -0.78 16.03 -6.20
C GLN A 193 -1.43 14.66 -6.06
N LYS A 194 -0.80 13.63 -6.64
CA LYS A 194 -1.20 12.23 -6.55
C LYS A 194 -0.06 11.45 -5.92
N MET A 195 -0.30 10.86 -4.77
CA MET A 195 0.73 10.17 -4.01
C MET A 195 0.25 8.82 -3.52
N SER A 196 1.17 7.89 -3.38
CA SER A 196 0.92 6.61 -2.75
C SER A 196 2.10 6.18 -1.88
N THR A 197 1.80 5.39 -0.87
CA THR A 197 2.80 4.80 0.03
C THR A 197 2.30 3.45 0.53
N THR A 198 3.22 2.61 1.01
CA THR A 198 2.84 1.41 1.75
C THR A 198 2.24 1.80 3.10
N LEU A 199 1.20 1.09 3.49
CA LEU A 199 0.50 1.33 4.75
C LEU A 199 0.92 0.28 5.79
N PRO A 200 1.49 0.69 6.93
CA PRO A 200 1.81 -0.22 8.03
C PRO A 200 0.55 -0.88 8.60
N ASN A 201 0.66 -2.11 9.10
CA ASN A 201 -0.48 -2.87 9.60
C ASN A 201 -1.23 -2.16 10.74
N HIS A 202 -0.52 -1.46 11.63
CA HIS A 202 -1.18 -0.74 12.73
C HIS A 202 -2.04 0.42 12.21
N ASP A 203 -1.60 1.14 11.16
CA ASP A 203 -2.37 2.21 10.54
C ASP A 203 -3.54 1.66 9.73
N LEU A 204 -3.33 0.51 9.08
CA LEU A 204 -4.39 -0.22 8.39
C LEU A 204 -5.51 -0.61 9.36
N ASN A 205 -5.15 -1.20 10.50
CA ASN A 205 -6.10 -1.57 11.54
C ASN A 205 -6.83 -0.33 12.09
N ALA A 206 -6.09 0.74 12.40
CA ALA A 206 -6.67 1.99 12.88
C ALA A 206 -7.68 2.59 11.88
N TYR A 207 -7.40 2.49 10.59
CA TYR A 207 -8.30 2.93 9.54
C TYR A 207 -9.58 2.08 9.47
N PHE A 208 -9.45 0.75 9.41
CA PHE A 208 -10.62 -0.14 9.34
C PHE A 208 -11.46 -0.13 10.62
N ASP A 209 -10.82 0.08 11.76
CA ASP A 209 -11.49 0.20 13.06
C ASP A 209 -12.09 1.59 13.31
N ARG A 210 -11.88 2.54 12.41
CA ARG A 210 -12.33 3.95 12.52
C ARG A 210 -11.84 4.65 13.80
N VAL A 211 -10.60 4.39 14.20
CA VAL A 211 -9.94 5.07 15.31
C VAL A 211 -8.98 6.17 14.85
N THR A 212 -8.78 6.27 13.54
CA THR A 212 -8.08 7.38 12.88
C THR A 212 -8.89 7.86 11.69
N THR A 213 -8.94 9.17 11.46
CA THR A 213 -9.68 9.75 10.35
C THR A 213 -8.92 9.62 9.03
N PRO A 214 -9.59 9.75 7.86
CA PRO A 214 -8.92 9.82 6.55
C PRO A 214 -7.83 10.89 6.51
N SER A 215 -8.10 12.10 7.00
CA SER A 215 -7.11 13.19 7.04
C SER A 215 -5.91 12.85 7.90
N GLN A 216 -6.12 12.34 9.11
CA GLN A 216 -5.03 11.92 10.00
C GLN A 216 -4.18 10.80 9.38
N LEU A 217 -4.81 9.83 8.69
CA LEU A 217 -4.09 8.77 8.03
C LEU A 217 -3.21 9.30 6.90
N VAL A 218 -3.73 10.22 6.09
CA VAL A 218 -2.99 10.86 5.00
C VAL A 218 -1.86 11.73 5.56
N GLU A 219 -2.13 12.55 6.56
CA GLU A 219 -1.11 13.39 7.20
C GLU A 219 0.04 12.57 7.77
N LYS A 220 -0.28 11.51 8.52
CA LYS A 220 0.72 10.66 9.13
C LYS A 220 1.63 9.99 8.11
N ASN A 221 1.07 9.49 7.00
CA ASN A 221 1.80 8.65 6.04
C ASN A 221 2.30 9.41 4.81
N LEU A 222 1.68 10.54 4.44
CA LEU A 222 1.99 11.33 3.26
C LEU A 222 2.25 12.81 3.54
N GLY A 223 1.98 13.31 4.76
CA GLY A 223 2.00 14.73 5.09
C GLY A 223 3.32 15.42 4.73
N GLN A 224 4.45 14.82 5.09
CA GLN A 224 5.77 15.37 4.73
C GLN A 224 5.96 15.49 3.22
N ARG A 225 5.54 14.47 2.46
CA ARG A 225 5.64 14.49 0.99
C ARG A 225 4.69 15.51 0.36
N LEU A 226 3.48 15.64 0.91
CA LEU A 226 2.51 16.64 0.49
C LEU A 226 3.02 18.06 0.77
N HIS A 227 3.65 18.27 1.92
CA HIS A 227 4.28 19.56 2.24
C HIS A 227 5.43 19.89 1.28
N LEU A 228 6.31 18.93 1.02
CA LEU A 228 7.39 19.11 0.03
C LEU A 228 6.83 19.38 -1.37
N ALA A 229 5.78 18.69 -1.79
CA ALA A 229 5.16 18.90 -3.08
C ALA A 229 4.55 20.30 -3.22
N SER A 230 3.90 20.81 -2.18
CA SER A 230 3.33 22.16 -2.19
C SER A 230 4.40 23.26 -2.36
N HIS A 231 5.62 23.01 -1.85
CA HIS A 231 6.75 23.92 -2.10
C HIS A 231 7.05 24.08 -3.59
N TYR A 232 6.88 23.04 -4.40
CA TYR A 232 7.15 23.10 -5.83
C TYR A 232 6.00 23.70 -6.65
N GLU A 233 4.78 23.79 -6.12
CA GLU A 233 3.62 24.34 -6.84
C GLU A 233 3.75 25.83 -7.18
N GLN A 234 4.57 26.57 -6.44
CA GLN A 234 4.90 27.97 -6.72
C GLN A 234 5.71 28.13 -8.01
N PHE A 235 6.47 27.11 -8.44
CA PHE A 235 7.29 27.18 -9.64
C PHE A 235 6.44 26.82 -10.87
N LYS A 236 6.07 27.85 -11.62
CA LYS A 236 5.32 27.75 -12.87
C LYS A 236 6.15 28.24 -14.02
N LEU A 237 6.08 27.56 -15.15
CA LEU A 237 6.72 28.01 -16.37
C LEU A 237 6.11 29.36 -16.81
N PRO A 238 6.90 30.22 -17.47
CA PRO A 238 6.41 31.47 -18.02
C PRO A 238 5.22 31.22 -18.95
N GLU A 239 4.25 32.13 -18.92
CA GLU A 239 3.11 32.06 -19.79
C GLU A 239 3.55 32.14 -21.26
N GLY A 240 2.97 31.29 -22.11
CA GLY A 240 3.34 31.17 -23.52
C GLY A 240 4.68 30.45 -23.79
N ALA A 241 5.28 29.84 -22.77
CA ALA A 241 6.49 29.03 -22.97
C ALA A 241 6.11 27.68 -23.62
N GLU A 242 6.47 27.53 -24.89
CA GLU A 242 6.34 26.27 -25.62
C GLU A 242 7.59 25.40 -25.40
N ILE A 243 7.47 24.36 -24.60
CA ILE A 243 8.55 23.42 -24.29
C ILE A 243 8.22 22.06 -24.89
N LYS A 244 9.04 21.58 -25.81
CA LYS A 244 8.89 20.26 -26.45
C LYS A 244 9.32 19.13 -25.50
N ASP A 245 10.43 19.33 -24.80
CA ASP A 245 10.95 18.29 -23.89
C ASP A 245 11.76 18.93 -22.74
N ILE A 246 11.73 18.30 -21.58
CA ILE A 246 12.56 18.65 -20.43
C ILE A 246 13.42 17.46 -20.07
N ARG A 247 14.72 17.60 -20.28
CA ARG A 247 15.71 16.55 -20.03
C ARG A 247 16.40 16.75 -18.71
N VAL A 248 16.40 15.69 -17.92
CA VAL A 248 17.19 15.62 -16.69
C VAL A 248 18.11 14.41 -16.80
N SER A 249 19.39 14.64 -16.71
CA SER A 249 20.45 13.63 -16.85
C SER A 249 21.55 13.85 -15.83
N LYS A 250 22.31 12.83 -15.53
CA LYS A 250 23.56 12.97 -14.79
C LYS A 250 24.69 13.31 -15.74
N ASP A 251 25.59 14.19 -15.30
CA ASP A 251 26.85 14.47 -15.99
C ASP A 251 27.95 13.47 -15.58
N ALA A 252 29.15 13.69 -16.08
CA ALA A 252 30.35 12.89 -15.78
C ALA A 252 30.71 12.90 -14.29
N ASP A 253 30.38 13.97 -13.59
CA ASP A 253 30.63 14.14 -12.15
C ASP A 253 29.47 13.59 -11.30
N ASN A 254 28.56 12.83 -11.91
CA ASN A 254 27.36 12.24 -11.27
C ASN A 254 26.36 13.28 -10.71
N LYS A 255 26.44 14.53 -11.16
CA LYS A 255 25.54 15.62 -10.79
C LYS A 255 24.33 15.65 -11.71
N TRP A 256 23.17 15.90 -11.15
CA TRP A 256 21.94 16.06 -11.92
C TRP A 256 21.93 17.40 -12.66
N ARG A 257 21.65 17.38 -13.97
CA ARG A 257 21.52 18.55 -14.83
C ARG A 257 20.16 18.56 -15.50
N ILE A 258 19.57 19.77 -15.60
CA ILE A 258 18.29 19.99 -16.28
C ILE A 258 18.49 20.94 -17.47
N SER A 259 17.78 20.66 -18.56
CA SER A 259 17.66 21.53 -19.73
C SER A 259 16.28 21.38 -20.36
N ALA A 260 15.82 22.39 -21.08
CA ALA A 260 14.56 22.41 -21.80
C ALA A 260 14.80 22.62 -23.29
N ASP A 261 14.13 21.83 -24.11
CA ASP A 261 14.07 21.96 -25.56
C ASP A 261 12.85 22.80 -25.93
N MET A 262 13.08 23.98 -26.49
CA MET A 262 12.05 24.93 -26.89
C MET A 262 11.79 24.90 -28.41
N GLY A 263 12.14 23.83 -29.08
CA GLY A 263 11.94 23.65 -30.51
C GLY A 263 12.79 24.63 -31.33
N ASP A 264 12.13 25.43 -32.14
CA ASP A 264 12.82 26.38 -33.05
C ASP A 264 13.64 27.43 -32.30
N ARG A 265 13.32 27.66 -31.03
CA ARG A 265 14.09 28.57 -30.14
C ARG A 265 15.33 27.90 -29.53
N GLY A 266 15.55 26.62 -29.84
CA GLY A 266 16.70 25.86 -29.40
C GLY A 266 16.59 25.34 -27.96
N VAL A 267 17.71 24.80 -27.47
CA VAL A 267 17.79 24.19 -26.12
C VAL A 267 18.39 25.17 -25.12
N THR A 268 17.88 25.23 -23.89
CA THR A 268 18.50 26.02 -22.81
C THR A 268 19.86 25.44 -22.41
N ALA A 269 20.68 26.21 -21.78
CA ALA A 269 21.91 25.71 -21.13
C ALA A 269 21.52 24.68 -20.05
N LYS A 270 22.44 23.74 -19.79
CA LYS A 270 22.26 22.76 -18.71
C LYS A 270 22.54 23.40 -17.36
N LYS A 271 21.57 23.39 -16.47
CA LYS A 271 21.72 23.85 -15.07
C LYS A 271 21.85 22.69 -14.13
N GLU A 272 22.71 22.82 -13.14
CA GLU A 272 22.84 21.83 -12.08
C GLU A 272 21.65 21.91 -11.13
N LEU A 273 21.04 20.75 -10.83
CA LEU A 273 20.03 20.61 -9.80
C LEU A 273 20.69 20.42 -8.44
N SER A 274 20.09 20.96 -7.40
CA SER A 274 20.48 20.56 -6.04
C SER A 274 20.21 19.07 -5.81
N PHE A 275 20.90 18.48 -4.84
CA PHE A 275 20.67 17.10 -4.44
C PHE A 275 19.21 16.86 -4.05
N ASP A 276 18.62 17.78 -3.26
CA ASP A 276 17.25 17.69 -2.77
C ASP A 276 16.22 17.75 -3.91
N ASP A 277 16.46 18.60 -4.92
CA ASP A 277 15.58 18.68 -6.08
C ASP A 277 15.68 17.43 -6.96
N GLY A 278 16.88 16.89 -7.14
CA GLY A 278 17.07 15.60 -7.79
C GLY A 278 16.37 14.46 -7.04
N TYR A 279 16.51 14.43 -5.71
CA TYR A 279 15.82 13.46 -4.86
C TYR A 279 14.29 13.63 -4.95
N SER A 280 13.80 14.87 -4.91
CA SER A 280 12.38 15.20 -5.05
C SER A 280 11.79 14.74 -6.37
N LEU A 281 12.53 14.80 -7.46
CA LEU A 281 12.09 14.34 -8.78
C LEU A 281 12.08 12.81 -8.89
N PHE A 282 13.16 12.14 -8.49
CA PHE A 282 13.37 10.73 -8.81
C PHE A 282 12.91 9.78 -7.70
N HIS A 283 13.04 10.16 -6.43
CA HIS A 283 12.75 9.31 -5.28
C HIS A 283 11.41 9.63 -4.61
N SER A 284 11.27 10.82 -4.03
CA SER A 284 10.03 11.17 -3.33
C SER A 284 8.85 11.49 -4.25
N LYS A 285 9.12 11.79 -5.54
CA LYS A 285 8.10 12.17 -6.55
C LYS A 285 7.28 13.39 -6.12
N THR A 286 7.91 14.32 -5.39
CA THR A 286 7.28 15.55 -4.89
C THR A 286 7.48 16.74 -5.82
N ALA A 287 8.40 16.66 -6.78
CA ALA A 287 8.63 17.63 -7.84
C ALA A 287 8.40 17.02 -9.23
N THR A 288 7.92 17.82 -10.16
CA THR A 288 7.83 17.48 -11.59
C THR A 288 8.98 18.11 -12.37
N ARG A 289 9.27 17.55 -13.56
CA ARG A 289 10.27 18.16 -14.47
C ARG A 289 9.88 19.60 -14.83
N GLN A 290 8.59 19.87 -15.03
CA GLN A 290 8.10 21.22 -15.36
C GLN A 290 8.36 22.22 -14.23
N GLN A 291 8.08 21.85 -12.98
CA GLN A 291 8.34 22.67 -11.82
C GLN A 291 9.85 22.96 -11.65
N LEU A 292 10.69 21.93 -11.84
CA LEU A 292 12.14 22.13 -11.78
C LEU A 292 12.65 22.97 -12.95
N ALA A 293 12.13 22.79 -14.16
CA ALA A 293 12.46 23.68 -15.27
C ALA A 293 12.06 25.13 -14.97
N ALA A 294 10.88 25.34 -14.39
CA ALA A 294 10.44 26.66 -13.94
C ALA A 294 11.39 27.25 -12.88
N LYS A 295 11.82 26.44 -11.91
CA LYS A 295 12.74 26.89 -10.85
C LYS A 295 14.12 27.30 -11.37
N TYR A 296 14.68 26.52 -12.30
CA TYR A 296 16.08 26.66 -12.71
C TYR A 296 16.28 27.37 -14.06
N LEU A 297 15.31 27.31 -14.98
CA LEU A 297 15.48 27.71 -16.37
C LEU A 297 14.62 28.92 -16.77
N THR A 298 13.77 29.44 -15.88
CA THR A 298 12.89 30.60 -16.21
C THR A 298 13.67 31.80 -16.82
N PRO A 299 14.83 32.21 -16.32
CA PRO A 299 15.54 33.33 -16.95
C PRO A 299 15.94 33.06 -18.41
N GLU A 300 16.45 31.85 -18.69
CA GLU A 300 16.85 31.46 -20.05
C GLU A 300 15.65 31.21 -20.98
N ILE A 301 14.56 30.67 -20.43
CA ILE A 301 13.31 30.52 -21.18
C ILE A 301 12.79 31.88 -21.59
N ASN A 302 12.76 32.87 -20.68
CA ASN A 302 12.31 34.22 -20.98
C ASN A 302 13.20 34.89 -22.02
N GLU A 303 14.53 34.74 -21.91
CA GLU A 303 15.50 35.25 -22.90
C GLU A 303 15.19 34.68 -24.28
N LYS A 304 15.00 33.35 -24.40
CA LYS A 304 14.68 32.70 -25.67
C LYS A 304 13.29 33.08 -26.21
N MET A 305 12.36 33.44 -25.32
CA MET A 305 11.04 33.98 -25.72
C MET A 305 11.11 35.44 -26.17
N GLY A 306 12.26 36.12 -25.99
CA GLY A 306 12.39 37.54 -26.27
C GLY A 306 11.71 38.45 -25.24
N VAL A 307 11.34 37.88 -24.07
CA VAL A 307 10.77 38.64 -22.95
C VAL A 307 11.89 39.34 -22.23
N LYS A 308 11.95 40.69 -22.29
CA LYS A 308 12.90 41.46 -21.47
C LYS A 308 12.52 41.31 -20.00
N VAL A 309 13.32 40.59 -19.25
CA VAL A 309 13.23 40.56 -17.78
C VAL A 309 13.77 41.90 -17.29
N GLU A 310 12.90 42.80 -16.83
CA GLU A 310 13.32 43.92 -16.01
C GLU A 310 13.89 43.31 -14.72
N VAL A 311 15.21 43.31 -14.62
CA VAL A 311 15.90 42.99 -13.37
C VAL A 311 15.56 44.12 -12.40
N SER A 312 14.52 43.96 -11.60
CA SER A 312 14.32 44.78 -10.41
C SER A 312 15.54 44.59 -9.53
N GLN A 313 16.44 45.56 -9.60
CA GLN A 313 17.60 45.67 -8.69
C GLN A 313 17.01 45.71 -7.27
N GLY A 314 17.18 44.58 -6.58
CA GLY A 314 16.79 44.45 -5.19
C GLY A 314 17.41 45.59 -4.40
N LEU A 315 16.56 46.34 -3.69
CA LEU A 315 16.97 47.30 -2.69
C LEU A 315 18.03 46.67 -1.79
N LYS A 316 19.25 47.24 -1.89
CA LYS A 316 20.23 47.07 -0.81
C LYS A 316 19.68 47.81 0.41
N ILE A 317 19.31 47.03 1.43
CA ILE A 317 19.16 47.53 2.79
C ILE A 317 20.47 47.29 3.52
#